data_e4d1c4d6ef94f9889691c5d6fbfe5dac
#
_entry.id   e4d1c4d6ef94f9889691c5d6fbfe5dac
#
_cell.length_a   1.000
_cell.length_b   1.000
_cell.length_c   1.000
_cell.angle_alpha   90.00
_cell.angle_beta   90.00
_cell.angle_gamma   90.00
#
_symmetry.space_group_name_H-M   'P 1'
#
loop_
_entity.id
_entity.type
_entity.pdbx_description
1 polymer ?
#
loop_
_entity_poly.entity_id
_entity_poly.type
_entity_poly.pdbx_seq_one_letter_code
_entity_poly.pdbx_strand_id
1 'polypeptide(L)'
;MNRREWMKLAALFTGAGSLPLLQACGQRHAMQPDAPLRIGYLPITDATPLLVAHSRKLFEAEGVVVEKPVLFRSWAQLVEAFISGQVNMVHVLSPMTVWARYGSQSPLKVLMWNHMAGSALTVQPGINSVAELGGKTVAIPFWYSIHNVVLQYLLRSNGLEVTESDTPGPRQVRLIVMAPSDMVAALAAKNIAGFIVAEPFNAVAENKGVGKVLRFTGDVWRDHACCVTVAHAHDVERRPEWVQRVTNALVKAQLWTLDHRVEAATLLSNAGEGKYTPH
;
A
#
# COMPACT_ATOMS: atom_id res chain seq x y z
N MET A 1 -49.24 14.51 36.96
CA MET A 1 -48.63 13.25 36.46
C MET A 1 -48.00 12.54 37.63
N ASN A 2 -48.49 11.34 37.97
CA ASN A 2 -48.13 10.59 39.16
C ASN A 2 -46.82 9.81 38.92
N ARG A 3 -46.01 9.59 39.93
CA ARG A 3 -44.70 8.89 39.84
C ARG A 3 -44.80 7.49 39.19
N ARG A 4 -45.95 6.86 39.29
CA ARG A 4 -46.29 5.57 38.66
C ARG A 4 -46.51 5.69 37.14
N GLU A 5 -47.04 6.78 36.66
CA GLU A 5 -47.29 7.05 35.25
C GLU A 5 -45.95 7.41 34.55
N TRP A 6 -45.07 8.12 35.27
CA TRP A 6 -43.73 8.45 34.79
C TRP A 6 -42.87 7.20 34.62
N MET A 7 -42.94 6.25 35.56
CA MET A 7 -42.24 4.97 35.45
C MET A 7 -42.74 4.09 34.31
N LYS A 8 -44.04 4.13 33.99
CA LYS A 8 -44.60 3.40 32.86
C LYS A 8 -44.18 4.00 31.51
N LEU A 9 -44.09 5.33 31.40
CA LEU A 9 -43.57 6.02 30.23
C LEU A 9 -42.07 5.76 30.06
N ALA A 10 -41.28 5.82 31.12
CA ALA A 10 -39.85 5.52 31.04
C ALA A 10 -39.59 4.06 30.62
N ALA A 11 -40.38 3.09 31.10
CA ALA A 11 -40.27 1.68 30.70
C ALA A 11 -40.65 1.44 29.22
N LEU A 12 -41.62 2.21 28.69
CA LEU A 12 -41.98 2.16 27.25
C LEU A 12 -40.89 2.76 26.36
N PHE A 13 -40.22 3.83 26.80
CA PHE A 13 -39.11 4.45 26.03
C PHE A 13 -37.83 3.61 26.06
N THR A 14 -37.52 2.91 27.15
CA THR A 14 -36.37 2.01 27.25
C THR A 14 -36.60 0.68 26.50
N GLY A 15 -37.86 0.21 26.40
CA GLY A 15 -38.18 -1.02 25.64
C GLY A 15 -38.21 -0.85 24.12
N ALA A 16 -38.62 0.32 23.61
CA ALA A 16 -38.77 0.54 22.17
C ALA A 16 -37.50 1.09 21.48
N GLY A 17 -36.59 1.68 22.25
CA GLY A 17 -35.37 2.30 21.68
C GLY A 17 -34.13 1.42 21.65
N SER A 18 -34.12 0.28 22.33
CA SER A 18 -32.92 -0.57 22.46
C SER A 18 -32.83 -1.70 21.42
N LEU A 19 -33.96 -2.14 20.87
CA LEU A 19 -33.97 -3.24 19.89
C LEU A 19 -33.28 -2.90 18.54
N PRO A 20 -33.46 -1.72 17.90
CA PRO A 20 -32.77 -1.42 16.68
C PRO A 20 -31.27 -1.08 16.88
N LEU A 21 -30.86 -0.57 18.04
CA LEU A 21 -29.45 -0.27 18.32
C LEU A 21 -28.62 -1.53 18.58
N LEU A 22 -29.20 -2.57 19.19
CA LEU A 22 -28.54 -3.86 19.38
C LEU A 22 -28.42 -4.65 18.06
N GLN A 23 -29.35 -4.47 17.12
CA GLN A 23 -29.24 -5.05 15.78
C GLN A 23 -28.23 -4.32 14.90
N ALA A 24 -28.04 -3.01 15.03
CA ALA A 24 -27.04 -2.25 14.29
C ALA A 24 -25.60 -2.60 14.71
N CYS A 25 -25.36 -2.93 16.00
CA CYS A 25 -24.05 -3.40 16.46
C CYS A 25 -23.78 -4.89 16.15
N GLY A 26 -24.81 -5.65 15.81
CA GLY A 26 -24.72 -7.08 15.50
C GLY A 26 -24.54 -7.42 14.04
N GLN A 27 -24.71 -6.47 13.13
CA GLN A 27 -24.34 -6.63 11.71
C GLN A 27 -22.83 -6.40 11.52
N ARG A 28 -21.99 -7.16 12.24
CA ARG A 28 -20.72 -7.56 11.64
C ARG A 28 -21.11 -8.19 10.32
N HIS A 29 -20.67 -7.61 9.22
CA HIS A 29 -20.86 -8.19 7.89
C HIS A 29 -20.38 -9.62 7.99
N ALA A 30 -21.32 -10.56 8.16
CA ALA A 30 -21.06 -11.97 7.93
C ALA A 30 -20.75 -12.00 6.43
N MET A 31 -19.45 -11.96 6.07
CA MET A 31 -19.05 -12.11 4.68
C MET A 31 -19.59 -13.45 4.23
N GLN A 32 -20.53 -13.39 3.29
CA GLN A 32 -21.09 -14.61 2.71
C GLN A 32 -19.95 -15.41 2.11
N PRO A 33 -19.97 -16.75 2.17
CA PRO A 33 -18.92 -17.62 1.63
C PRO A 33 -18.50 -17.27 0.21
N ASP A 34 -19.41 -16.70 -0.58
CA ASP A 34 -19.22 -16.34 -1.99
C ASP A 34 -19.02 -14.84 -2.23
N ALA A 35 -18.67 -14.05 -1.20
CA ALA A 35 -18.38 -12.65 -1.40
C ALA A 35 -17.22 -12.48 -2.39
N PRO A 36 -17.33 -11.59 -3.40
CA PRO A 36 -16.32 -11.41 -4.43
C PRO A 36 -15.01 -10.89 -3.84
N LEU A 37 -13.91 -11.23 -4.52
CA LEU A 37 -12.60 -10.66 -4.24
C LEU A 37 -12.59 -9.20 -4.70
N ARG A 38 -12.34 -8.27 -3.78
CA ARG A 38 -12.19 -6.85 -4.02
C ARG A 38 -10.77 -6.43 -3.65
N ILE A 39 -9.98 -6.08 -4.67
CA ILE A 39 -8.56 -5.79 -4.53
C ILE A 39 -8.34 -4.29 -4.53
N GLY A 40 -7.57 -3.79 -3.54
CA GLY A 40 -7.05 -2.43 -3.52
C GLY A 40 -5.55 -2.40 -3.83
N TYR A 41 -5.10 -1.43 -4.63
CA TYR A 41 -3.68 -1.29 -4.98
C TYR A 41 -3.27 0.15 -5.25
N LEU A 42 -1.96 0.43 -5.20
CA LEU A 42 -1.34 1.63 -5.75
C LEU A 42 -0.70 1.32 -7.12
N PRO A 43 -0.55 2.32 -8.01
CA PRO A 43 -0.03 2.12 -9.37
C PRO A 43 1.50 2.00 -9.38
N ILE A 44 2.01 0.98 -8.70
CA ILE A 44 3.44 0.64 -8.62
C ILE A 44 3.64 -0.81 -9.09
N THR A 45 4.84 -1.12 -9.54
CA THR A 45 5.16 -2.44 -10.10
C THR A 45 5.02 -3.58 -9.09
N ASP A 46 5.09 -3.29 -7.81
CA ASP A 46 4.88 -4.26 -6.72
C ASP A 46 3.49 -4.92 -6.75
N ALA A 47 2.48 -4.26 -7.35
CA ALA A 47 1.14 -4.78 -7.50
C ALA A 47 0.99 -5.80 -8.66
N THR A 48 2.06 -6.03 -9.44
CA THR A 48 2.04 -6.87 -10.64
C THR A 48 1.34 -8.21 -10.45
N PRO A 49 1.60 -9.01 -9.41
CA PRO A 49 0.95 -10.31 -9.27
C PRO A 49 -0.58 -10.23 -9.20
N LEU A 50 -1.11 -9.24 -8.49
CA LEU A 50 -2.55 -9.05 -8.34
C LEU A 50 -3.20 -8.63 -9.66
N LEU A 51 -2.55 -7.72 -10.38
CA LEU A 51 -3.07 -7.13 -11.60
C LEU A 51 -2.95 -8.10 -12.78
N VAL A 52 -1.86 -8.85 -12.87
CA VAL A 52 -1.69 -9.94 -13.84
C VAL A 52 -2.69 -11.06 -13.57
N ALA A 53 -2.91 -11.45 -12.31
CA ALA A 53 -3.90 -12.46 -11.97
C ALA A 53 -5.30 -12.05 -12.43
N HIS A 54 -5.69 -10.79 -12.23
CA HIS A 54 -6.96 -10.26 -12.71
C HIS A 54 -7.02 -10.19 -14.24
N SER A 55 -6.02 -9.57 -14.89
CA SER A 55 -6.00 -9.41 -16.35
C SER A 55 -6.06 -10.74 -17.11
N ARG A 56 -5.38 -11.76 -16.59
CA ARG A 56 -5.31 -13.10 -17.18
C ARG A 56 -6.42 -14.04 -16.70
N LYS A 57 -7.38 -13.54 -15.92
CA LYS A 57 -8.51 -14.31 -15.38
C LYS A 57 -8.08 -15.53 -14.54
N LEU A 58 -6.94 -15.39 -13.84
CA LEU A 58 -6.41 -16.50 -13.04
C LEU A 58 -7.24 -16.70 -11.76
N PHE A 59 -7.91 -15.66 -11.25
CA PHE A 59 -8.84 -15.80 -10.13
C PHE A 59 -10.06 -16.62 -10.54
N GLU A 60 -10.65 -16.31 -11.69
CA GLU A 60 -11.80 -17.04 -12.23
C GLU A 60 -11.42 -18.50 -12.55
N ALA A 61 -10.21 -18.73 -13.05
CA ALA A 61 -9.71 -20.09 -13.30
C ALA A 61 -9.56 -20.92 -12.01
N GLU A 62 -9.37 -20.27 -10.85
CA GLU A 62 -9.40 -20.89 -9.53
C GLU A 62 -10.82 -20.91 -8.90
N GLY A 63 -11.86 -20.51 -9.65
CA GLY A 63 -13.23 -20.47 -9.15
C GLY A 63 -13.49 -19.33 -8.16
N VAL A 64 -12.73 -18.23 -8.24
CA VAL A 64 -12.91 -17.04 -7.42
C VAL A 64 -13.60 -15.95 -8.24
N VAL A 65 -14.73 -15.46 -7.77
CA VAL A 65 -15.36 -14.27 -8.34
C VAL A 65 -14.53 -13.04 -7.91
N VAL A 66 -14.12 -12.22 -8.87
CA VAL A 66 -13.32 -11.03 -8.62
C VAL A 66 -13.92 -9.81 -9.27
N GLU A 67 -13.93 -8.69 -8.54
CA GLU A 67 -14.27 -7.38 -9.09
C GLU A 67 -13.03 -6.71 -9.69
N LYS A 68 -13.25 -5.68 -10.53
CA LYS A 68 -12.15 -4.88 -11.07
C LYS A 68 -11.34 -4.28 -9.91
N PRO A 69 -10.01 -4.45 -9.88
CA PRO A 69 -9.17 -3.87 -8.84
C PRO A 69 -9.33 -2.36 -8.73
N VAL A 70 -9.34 -1.84 -7.49
CA VAL A 70 -9.53 -0.43 -7.18
C VAL A 70 -8.18 0.24 -6.98
N LEU A 71 -7.92 1.26 -7.78
CA LEU A 71 -6.70 2.07 -7.70
C LEU A 71 -6.85 3.15 -6.63
N PHE A 72 -5.89 3.20 -5.71
CA PHE A 72 -5.77 4.24 -4.70
C PHE A 72 -4.55 5.14 -4.98
N ARG A 73 -4.61 6.39 -4.52
CA ARG A 73 -3.53 7.36 -4.71
C ARG A 73 -2.55 7.43 -3.54
N SER A 74 -2.98 7.03 -2.36
CA SER A 74 -2.15 7.06 -1.15
C SER A 74 -2.29 5.79 -0.32
N TRP A 75 -1.24 5.48 0.44
CA TRP A 75 -1.24 4.34 1.36
C TRP A 75 -2.27 4.47 2.47
N ALA A 76 -2.53 5.70 2.96
CA ALA A 76 -3.54 5.96 3.98
C ALA A 76 -4.94 5.58 3.47
N GLN A 77 -5.33 6.05 2.29
CA GLN A 77 -6.62 5.71 1.66
C GLN A 77 -6.78 4.20 1.43
N LEU A 78 -5.72 3.52 0.97
CA LEU A 78 -5.74 2.08 0.76
C LEU A 78 -6.00 1.31 2.05
N VAL A 79 -5.30 1.66 3.13
CA VAL A 79 -5.46 0.99 4.43
C VAL A 79 -6.83 1.30 5.04
N GLU A 80 -7.32 2.52 4.92
CA GLU A 80 -8.67 2.89 5.35
C GLU A 80 -9.74 2.08 4.63
N ALA A 81 -9.64 1.96 3.29
CA ALA A 81 -10.54 1.14 2.48
C ALA A 81 -10.50 -0.35 2.86
N PHE A 82 -9.33 -0.86 3.25
CA PHE A 82 -9.19 -2.22 3.74
C PHE A 82 -9.82 -2.39 5.13
N ILE A 83 -9.51 -1.52 6.08
CA ILE A 83 -10.05 -1.60 7.45
C ILE A 83 -11.57 -1.45 7.47
N SER A 84 -12.13 -0.58 6.62
CA SER A 84 -13.58 -0.39 6.48
C SER A 84 -14.30 -1.53 5.74
N GLY A 85 -13.56 -2.46 5.09
CA GLY A 85 -14.11 -3.56 4.31
C GLY A 85 -14.58 -3.16 2.91
N GLN A 86 -14.26 -1.95 2.43
CA GLN A 86 -14.50 -1.55 1.05
C GLN A 86 -13.77 -2.47 0.08
N VAL A 87 -12.52 -2.82 0.40
CA VAL A 87 -11.75 -3.89 -0.24
C VAL A 87 -11.41 -4.98 0.78
N ASN A 88 -11.30 -6.25 0.36
CA ASN A 88 -11.02 -7.37 1.26
C ASN A 88 -9.64 -7.97 1.07
N MET A 89 -8.90 -7.48 0.09
CA MET A 89 -7.50 -7.81 -0.16
C MET A 89 -6.76 -6.58 -0.64
N VAL A 90 -5.56 -6.36 -0.13
CA VAL A 90 -4.71 -5.25 -0.57
C VAL A 90 -3.27 -5.71 -0.73
N HIS A 91 -2.59 -5.07 -1.65
CA HIS A 91 -1.16 -5.03 -1.71
C HIS A 91 -0.68 -3.81 -0.93
N VAL A 92 0.20 -4.00 0.04
CA VAL A 92 0.56 -2.95 0.99
C VAL A 92 2.01 -3.07 1.45
N LEU A 93 2.59 -1.96 1.90
CA LEU A 93 3.95 -1.90 2.46
C LEU A 93 4.10 -2.83 3.66
N SER A 94 5.15 -3.66 3.68
CA SER A 94 5.36 -4.67 4.72
C SER A 94 5.44 -4.08 6.15
N PRO A 95 6.15 -2.97 6.45
CA PRO A 95 6.15 -2.40 7.80
C PRO A 95 4.79 -1.82 8.21
N MET A 96 4.00 -1.35 7.24
CA MET A 96 2.64 -0.85 7.50
C MET A 96 1.71 -1.97 7.99
N THR A 97 1.89 -3.21 7.50
CA THR A 97 1.10 -4.35 8.01
C THR A 97 1.44 -4.67 9.45
N VAL A 98 2.71 -4.56 9.84
CA VAL A 98 3.13 -4.73 11.24
C VAL A 98 2.48 -3.66 12.12
N TRP A 99 2.53 -2.40 11.70
CA TRP A 99 1.86 -1.31 12.40
C TRP A 99 0.34 -1.50 12.47
N ALA A 100 -0.32 -1.85 11.36
CA ALA A 100 -1.75 -2.09 11.33
C ALA A 100 -2.15 -3.24 12.27
N ARG A 101 -1.36 -4.33 12.30
CA ARG A 101 -1.64 -5.50 13.15
C ARG A 101 -1.46 -5.22 14.63
N TYR A 102 -0.37 -4.56 15.02
CA TYR A 102 0.04 -4.41 16.41
C TYR A 102 -0.21 -3.00 16.97
N GLY A 103 -0.11 -1.96 16.15
CA GLY A 103 -0.36 -0.57 16.54
C GLY A 103 -1.85 -0.22 16.52
N SER A 104 -2.56 -0.52 15.44
CA SER A 104 -4.01 -0.23 15.32
C SER A 104 -4.90 -1.45 15.56
N GLN A 105 -4.34 -2.60 16.00
CA GLN A 105 -5.07 -3.82 16.36
C GLN A 105 -5.97 -4.36 15.22
N SER A 106 -5.64 -4.06 13.96
CA SER A 106 -6.41 -4.53 12.81
C SER A 106 -6.20 -6.03 12.61
N PRO A 107 -7.28 -6.85 12.57
CA PRO A 107 -7.16 -8.30 12.40
C PRO A 107 -6.87 -8.66 10.93
N LEU A 108 -5.61 -8.69 10.57
CA LEU A 108 -5.13 -9.03 9.23
C LEU A 108 -4.09 -10.17 9.24
N LYS A 109 -3.92 -10.80 8.10
CA LYS A 109 -2.92 -11.85 7.83
C LYS A 109 -2.19 -11.52 6.52
N VAL A 110 -0.87 -11.71 6.52
CA VAL A 110 -0.05 -11.68 5.30
C VAL A 110 -0.21 -13.03 4.60
N LEU A 111 -0.55 -13.01 3.32
CA LEU A 111 -0.71 -14.20 2.50
C LEU A 111 0.57 -14.54 1.75
N MET A 112 1.23 -13.53 1.17
CA MET A 112 2.48 -13.71 0.43
C MET A 112 3.27 -12.40 0.33
N TRP A 113 4.54 -12.51 0.06
CA TRP A 113 5.36 -11.40 -0.42
C TRP A 113 5.16 -11.25 -1.93
N ASN A 114 4.84 -10.03 -2.34
CA ASN A 114 4.64 -9.72 -3.75
C ASN A 114 5.96 -9.38 -4.43
N HIS A 115 6.85 -8.73 -3.67
CA HIS A 115 7.99 -8.05 -4.24
C HIS A 115 9.10 -7.89 -3.19
N MET A 116 10.34 -8.11 -3.63
CA MET A 116 11.54 -7.88 -2.84
C MET A 116 12.41 -6.83 -3.53
N ALA A 117 13.02 -5.93 -2.78
CA ALA A 117 13.85 -4.82 -3.30
C ALA A 117 13.10 -3.97 -4.35
N GLY A 118 13.70 -3.65 -5.50
CA GLY A 118 13.05 -3.00 -6.67
C GLY A 118 12.56 -1.57 -6.46
N SER A 119 13.14 -0.86 -5.49
CA SER A 119 12.90 0.55 -5.24
C SER A 119 14.22 1.30 -5.30
N ALA A 120 14.18 2.62 -5.43
CA ALA A 120 15.38 3.42 -5.49
C ALA A 120 15.23 4.78 -4.80
N LEU A 121 16.35 5.31 -4.33
CA LEU A 121 16.53 6.71 -4.00
C LEU A 121 16.90 7.45 -5.30
N THR A 122 15.98 8.25 -5.79
CA THR A 122 16.14 9.10 -6.97
C THR A 122 16.30 10.55 -6.52
N VAL A 123 17.27 11.24 -7.08
CA VAL A 123 17.66 12.60 -6.67
C VAL A 123 17.74 13.53 -7.86
N GLN A 124 17.80 14.85 -7.62
CA GLN A 124 18.08 15.84 -8.66
C GLN A 124 19.42 15.54 -9.37
N PRO A 125 19.55 15.80 -10.68
CA PRO A 125 20.74 15.41 -11.47
C PRO A 125 22.07 15.90 -10.89
N GLY A 126 22.08 17.05 -10.19
CA GLY A 126 23.28 17.64 -9.60
C GLY A 126 23.77 16.98 -8.30
N ILE A 127 23.00 16.06 -7.70
CA ILE A 127 23.36 15.38 -6.45
C ILE A 127 24.07 14.08 -6.78
N ASN A 128 25.31 13.90 -6.31
CA ASN A 128 26.14 12.75 -6.66
C ASN A 128 26.44 11.80 -5.49
N SER A 129 26.12 12.22 -4.28
CA SER A 129 26.33 11.41 -3.07
C SER A 129 25.19 11.61 -2.07
N VAL A 130 25.04 10.65 -1.17
CA VAL A 130 24.05 10.74 -0.08
C VAL A 130 24.38 11.90 0.87
N ALA A 131 25.65 12.18 1.10
CA ALA A 131 26.09 13.28 1.97
C ALA A 131 25.60 14.66 1.46
N GLU A 132 25.44 14.84 0.15
CA GLU A 132 24.93 16.08 -0.44
C GLU A 132 23.43 16.31 -0.20
N LEU A 133 22.72 15.36 0.41
CA LEU A 133 21.34 15.54 0.87
C LEU A 133 21.24 16.38 2.16
N GLY A 134 22.34 16.65 2.84
CA GLY A 134 22.37 17.55 4.01
C GLY A 134 21.79 18.92 3.68
N GLY A 135 20.93 19.45 4.55
CA GLY A 135 20.20 20.70 4.35
C GLY A 135 19.02 20.62 3.37
N LYS A 136 18.62 19.43 2.92
CA LYS A 136 17.62 19.26 1.86
C LYS A 136 16.40 18.47 2.34
N THR A 137 15.35 18.49 1.51
CA THR A 137 14.11 17.75 1.71
C THR A 137 14.06 16.54 0.77
N VAL A 138 13.73 15.36 1.33
CA VAL A 138 13.54 14.11 0.59
C VAL A 138 12.14 13.57 0.88
N ALA A 139 11.43 13.14 -0.16
CA ALA A 139 10.09 12.55 -0.02
C ALA A 139 10.17 11.04 0.22
N ILE A 140 9.28 10.56 1.08
CA ILE A 140 9.04 9.15 1.35
C ILE A 140 7.56 8.83 1.07
N PRO A 141 7.20 7.59 0.68
CA PRO A 141 5.80 7.26 0.37
C PRO A 141 4.92 7.17 1.62
N PHE A 142 5.51 6.80 2.74
CA PHE A 142 4.85 6.75 4.05
C PHE A 142 5.87 6.54 5.18
N TRP A 143 5.51 6.95 6.42
CA TRP A 143 6.38 6.75 7.59
C TRP A 143 6.64 5.27 7.88
N TYR A 144 5.60 4.42 7.81
CA TYR A 144 5.71 2.97 7.99
C TYR A 144 5.99 2.26 6.65
N SER A 145 7.06 2.69 5.95
CA SER A 145 7.52 2.07 4.71
C SER A 145 8.92 1.52 4.85
N ILE A 146 9.22 0.45 4.12
CA ILE A 146 10.60 -0.06 4.03
C ILE A 146 11.51 1.01 3.40
N HIS A 147 10.99 1.83 2.51
CA HIS A 147 11.69 2.96 1.89
C HIS A 147 12.24 3.92 2.95
N ASN A 148 11.40 4.30 3.94
CA ASN A 148 11.82 5.14 5.05
C ASN A 148 12.90 4.46 5.91
N VAL A 149 12.74 3.18 6.20
CA VAL A 149 13.73 2.41 6.98
C VAL A 149 15.08 2.39 6.28
N VAL A 150 15.09 2.03 4.99
CA VAL A 150 16.33 1.97 4.18
C VAL A 150 16.95 3.35 4.02
N LEU A 151 16.15 4.39 3.78
CA LEU A 151 16.64 5.76 3.66
C LEU A 151 17.27 6.25 4.95
N GLN A 152 16.63 6.05 6.10
CA GLN A 152 17.19 6.45 7.38
C GLN A 152 18.51 5.72 7.71
N TYR A 153 18.59 4.42 7.38
CA TYR A 153 19.83 3.68 7.51
C TYR A 153 20.93 4.29 6.63
N LEU A 154 20.60 4.57 5.37
CA LEU A 154 21.54 5.16 4.40
C LEU A 154 22.00 6.56 4.83
N LEU A 155 21.08 7.41 5.31
CA LEU A 155 21.41 8.75 5.80
C LEU A 155 22.36 8.68 7.01
N ARG A 156 22.04 7.87 8.02
CA ARG A 156 22.87 7.70 9.21
C ARG A 156 24.27 7.18 8.88
N SER A 157 24.37 6.23 7.94
CA SER A 157 25.67 5.69 7.47
C SER A 157 26.53 6.76 6.76
N ASN A 158 25.93 7.88 6.34
CA ASN A 158 26.62 9.02 5.74
C ASN A 158 26.70 10.25 6.68
N GLY A 159 26.48 10.06 7.98
CA GLY A 159 26.60 11.11 8.99
C GLY A 159 25.47 12.15 8.95
N LEU A 160 24.31 11.79 8.38
CA LEU A 160 23.13 12.64 8.30
C LEU A 160 22.04 12.16 9.28
N GLU A 161 21.30 13.11 9.83
CA GLU A 161 20.19 12.91 10.74
C GLU A 161 18.87 13.32 10.07
N VAL A 162 17.79 12.66 10.44
CA VAL A 162 16.44 13.02 9.97
C VAL A 162 15.86 14.11 10.87
N THR A 163 15.19 15.07 10.25
CA THR A 163 14.45 16.14 10.95
C THR A 163 13.08 16.37 10.32
N GLU A 164 12.15 16.91 11.10
CA GLU A 164 10.87 17.43 10.63
C GLU A 164 10.90 18.96 10.46
N SER A 165 12.01 19.60 10.82
CA SER A 165 12.18 21.07 10.69
C SER A 165 12.08 21.51 9.23
N ASP A 166 11.37 22.62 9.00
CA ASP A 166 11.27 23.25 7.68
C ASP A 166 12.60 23.83 7.18
N THR A 167 13.55 24.04 8.10
CA THR A 167 14.89 24.56 7.83
C THR A 167 15.95 23.57 8.33
N PRO A 168 16.20 22.44 7.60
CA PRO A 168 17.18 21.45 8.01
C PRO A 168 18.59 22.04 7.99
N GLY A 169 19.36 21.74 9.04
CA GLY A 169 20.78 22.11 9.12
C GLY A 169 21.64 21.30 8.15
N PRO A 170 22.92 21.64 7.96
CA PRO A 170 23.81 21.03 6.97
C PRO A 170 23.99 19.50 7.12
N ARG A 171 23.76 18.96 8.31
CA ARG A 171 23.81 17.52 8.60
C ARG A 171 22.44 16.89 8.82
N GLN A 172 21.40 17.61 8.50
CA GLN A 172 20.02 17.15 8.65
C GLN A 172 19.34 17.02 7.29
N VAL A 173 18.46 16.03 7.17
CA VAL A 173 17.61 15.84 6.00
C VAL A 173 16.16 15.87 6.47
N ARG A 174 15.37 16.77 5.89
CA ARG A 174 13.94 16.80 6.15
C ARG A 174 13.25 15.70 5.37
N LEU A 175 12.48 14.85 6.07
CA LEU A 175 11.63 13.87 5.41
C LEU A 175 10.18 14.36 5.37
N ILE A 176 9.55 14.19 4.21
CA ILE A 176 8.13 14.49 4.02
C ILE A 176 7.41 13.30 3.41
N VAL A 177 6.18 13.04 3.83
CA VAL A 177 5.33 12.04 3.21
C VAL A 177 4.68 12.63 1.97
N MET A 178 4.78 11.93 0.84
CA MET A 178 4.21 12.34 -0.43
C MET A 178 3.63 11.14 -1.18
N ALA A 179 2.50 11.33 -1.87
CA ALA A 179 1.96 10.29 -2.75
C ALA A 179 2.97 9.98 -3.88
N PRO A 180 3.22 8.71 -4.21
CA PRO A 180 4.18 8.34 -5.24
C PRO A 180 3.97 9.06 -6.58
N SER A 181 2.72 9.24 -7.00
CA SER A 181 2.35 9.95 -8.23
C SER A 181 2.82 11.42 -8.28
N ASP A 182 3.03 12.05 -7.14
CA ASP A 182 3.37 13.48 -7.05
C ASP A 182 4.88 13.70 -6.98
N MET A 183 5.66 12.66 -6.64
CA MET A 183 7.10 12.76 -6.37
C MET A 183 7.90 13.26 -7.58
N VAL A 184 7.61 12.74 -8.78
CA VAL A 184 8.33 13.13 -10.01
C VAL A 184 8.11 14.59 -10.34
N ALA A 185 6.86 15.08 -10.21
CA ALA A 185 6.53 16.48 -10.45
C ALA A 185 7.18 17.41 -9.40
N ALA A 186 7.19 17.00 -8.12
CA ALA A 186 7.84 17.74 -7.05
C ALA A 186 9.37 17.82 -7.23
N LEU A 187 10.00 16.73 -7.73
CA LEU A 187 11.42 16.70 -8.05
C LEU A 187 11.74 17.65 -9.23
N ALA A 188 10.93 17.60 -10.29
CA ALA A 188 11.07 18.47 -11.46
C ALA A 188 10.92 19.96 -11.09
N ALA A 189 9.98 20.28 -10.20
CA ALA A 189 9.77 21.62 -9.68
C ALA A 189 10.85 22.06 -8.67
N LYS A 190 11.79 21.19 -8.30
CA LYS A 190 12.83 21.40 -7.28
C LYS A 190 12.28 21.67 -5.87
N ASN A 191 11.05 21.27 -5.59
CA ASN A 191 10.44 21.35 -4.25
C ASN A 191 11.05 20.32 -3.29
N ILE A 192 11.61 19.24 -3.84
CA ILE A 192 12.35 18.20 -3.12
C ILE A 192 13.69 17.94 -3.82
N ALA A 193 14.69 17.54 -3.06
CA ALA A 193 16.00 17.17 -3.59
C ALA A 193 16.06 15.73 -4.06
N GLY A 194 15.16 14.89 -3.57
CA GLY A 194 15.05 13.49 -3.95
C GLY A 194 13.80 12.85 -3.36
N PHE A 195 13.55 11.63 -3.77
CA PHE A 195 12.52 10.77 -3.21
C PHE A 195 13.02 9.32 -3.20
N ILE A 196 12.45 8.50 -2.32
CA ILE A 196 12.69 7.05 -2.33
C ILE A 196 11.34 6.34 -2.48
N VAL A 197 11.19 5.53 -3.52
CA VAL A 197 9.91 4.92 -3.87
C VAL A 197 10.11 3.69 -4.78
N ALA A 198 9.08 2.86 -4.89
CA ALA A 198 9.01 1.76 -5.85
C ALA A 198 8.87 2.26 -7.30
N GLU A 199 9.15 1.40 -8.26
CA GLU A 199 8.92 1.68 -9.69
C GLU A 199 7.40 1.79 -9.99
N PRO A 200 7.02 2.58 -11.03
CA PRO A 200 7.84 3.06 -12.14
C PRO A 200 8.39 4.50 -11.97
N PHE A 201 8.23 5.14 -10.83
CA PHE A 201 8.48 6.58 -10.67
C PHE A 201 9.97 6.96 -10.81
N ASN A 202 10.90 6.06 -10.44
CA ASN A 202 12.32 6.27 -10.64
C ASN A 202 12.66 6.31 -12.12
N ALA A 203 12.23 5.30 -12.89
CA ALA A 203 12.40 5.26 -14.34
C ALA A 203 11.72 6.46 -15.03
N VAL A 204 10.54 6.89 -14.58
CA VAL A 204 9.86 8.08 -15.12
C VAL A 204 10.68 9.34 -14.89
N ALA A 205 11.30 9.51 -13.72
CA ALA A 205 12.15 10.67 -13.43
C ALA A 205 13.41 10.68 -14.32
N GLU A 206 14.05 9.53 -14.52
CA GLU A 206 15.21 9.39 -15.40
C GLU A 206 14.84 9.65 -16.87
N ASN A 207 13.77 9.03 -17.37
CA ASN A 207 13.31 9.21 -18.75
C ASN A 207 12.92 10.68 -19.07
N LYS A 208 12.43 11.42 -18.08
CA LYS A 208 12.15 12.86 -18.20
C LYS A 208 13.38 13.73 -18.00
N GLY A 209 14.54 13.17 -17.62
CA GLY A 209 15.76 13.92 -17.33
C GLY A 209 15.66 14.83 -16.10
N VAL A 210 14.65 14.62 -15.22
CA VAL A 210 14.43 15.45 -14.03
C VAL A 210 15.06 14.85 -12.76
N GLY A 211 15.50 13.61 -12.81
CA GLY A 211 16.16 12.91 -11.73
C GLY A 211 17.09 11.82 -12.23
N LYS A 212 17.90 11.29 -11.32
CA LYS A 212 18.72 10.10 -11.52
C LYS A 212 18.65 9.18 -10.33
N VAL A 213 18.71 7.89 -10.54
CA VAL A 213 18.86 6.91 -9.46
C VAL A 213 20.23 7.08 -8.81
N LEU A 214 20.26 7.36 -7.50
CA LEU A 214 21.48 7.46 -6.72
C LEU A 214 21.82 6.12 -6.07
N ARG A 215 20.82 5.38 -5.58
CA ARG A 215 20.97 4.07 -4.91
C ARG A 215 19.72 3.23 -5.11
N PHE A 216 19.89 1.98 -5.49
CA PHE A 216 18.83 1.00 -5.36
C PHE A 216 18.73 0.51 -3.91
N THR A 217 17.52 0.26 -3.44
CA THR A 217 17.30 -0.22 -2.07
C THR A 217 17.90 -1.60 -1.84
N GLY A 218 17.93 -2.45 -2.88
CA GLY A 218 18.56 -3.77 -2.86
C GLY A 218 20.08 -3.75 -2.66
N ASP A 219 20.76 -2.64 -3.01
CA ASP A 219 22.18 -2.46 -2.77
C ASP A 219 22.48 -2.11 -1.29
N VAL A 220 21.47 -1.57 -0.59
CA VAL A 220 21.56 -1.18 0.81
C VAL A 220 21.14 -2.34 1.72
N TRP A 221 20.06 -2.99 1.38
CA TRP A 221 19.53 -4.14 2.10
C TRP A 221 19.03 -5.17 1.10
N ARG A 222 19.82 -6.20 0.89
CA ARG A 222 19.55 -7.26 -0.08
C ARG A 222 18.29 -8.03 0.31
N ASP A 223 17.48 -8.36 -0.70
CA ASP A 223 16.29 -9.23 -0.58
C ASP A 223 15.27 -8.79 0.49
N HIS A 224 15.25 -7.49 0.83
CA HIS A 224 14.25 -6.98 1.77
C HIS A 224 12.84 -7.08 1.18
N ALA A 225 11.86 -7.44 2.01
CA ALA A 225 10.44 -7.41 1.63
C ALA A 225 9.99 -5.96 1.43
N CYS A 226 9.50 -5.61 0.24
CA CYS A 226 8.92 -4.29 -0.03
C CYS A 226 7.43 -4.29 0.28
N CYS A 227 6.64 -4.99 -0.52
CA CYS A 227 5.20 -5.09 -0.37
C CYS A 227 4.73 -6.52 -0.20
N VAL A 228 3.61 -6.65 0.49
CA VAL A 228 2.94 -7.92 0.78
C VAL A 228 1.48 -7.86 0.40
N THR A 229 0.89 -9.00 0.06
CA THR A 229 -0.56 -9.16 -0.04
C THR A 229 -1.13 -9.54 1.31
N VAL A 230 -2.14 -8.82 1.74
CA VAL A 230 -2.86 -9.08 3.00
C VAL A 230 -4.35 -9.26 2.77
N ALA A 231 -4.94 -10.11 3.61
CA ALA A 231 -6.38 -10.31 3.74
C ALA A 231 -6.81 -10.13 5.20
N HIS A 232 -8.10 -9.97 5.44
CA HIS A 232 -8.63 -9.98 6.79
C HIS A 232 -8.41 -11.35 7.46
N ALA A 233 -8.02 -11.35 8.74
CA ALA A 233 -7.81 -12.58 9.51
C ALA A 233 -9.07 -13.46 9.51
N HIS A 234 -10.25 -12.83 9.57
CA HIS A 234 -11.54 -13.50 9.49
C HIS A 234 -11.72 -14.32 8.20
N ASP A 235 -11.26 -13.80 7.04
CA ASP A 235 -11.35 -14.53 5.77
C ASP A 235 -10.44 -15.74 5.77
N VAL A 236 -9.24 -15.60 6.30
CA VAL A 236 -8.28 -16.72 6.42
C VAL A 236 -8.82 -17.82 7.35
N GLU A 237 -9.52 -17.44 8.41
CA GLU A 237 -10.05 -18.39 9.40
C GLU A 237 -11.36 -19.05 8.95
N ARG A 238 -12.25 -18.31 8.30
CA ARG A 238 -13.59 -18.80 7.93
C ARG A 238 -13.73 -19.28 6.51
N ARG A 239 -12.80 -18.86 5.62
CA ARG A 239 -12.80 -19.23 4.20
C ARG A 239 -11.42 -19.68 3.73
N PRO A 240 -10.76 -20.64 4.41
CA PRO A 240 -9.39 -21.04 4.11
C PRO A 240 -9.21 -21.55 2.68
N GLU A 241 -10.21 -22.29 2.16
CA GLU A 241 -10.18 -22.80 0.79
C GLU A 241 -10.29 -21.66 -0.25
N TRP A 242 -11.11 -20.66 0.01
CA TRP A 242 -11.20 -19.47 -0.84
C TRP A 242 -9.88 -18.71 -0.84
N VAL A 243 -9.28 -18.48 0.34
CA VAL A 243 -7.97 -17.83 0.47
C VAL A 243 -6.89 -18.61 -0.25
N GLN A 244 -6.92 -19.97 -0.17
CA GLN A 244 -5.98 -20.84 -0.88
C GLN A 244 -6.12 -20.67 -2.40
N ARG A 245 -7.34 -20.67 -2.95
CA ARG A 245 -7.58 -20.45 -4.38
C ARG A 245 -7.08 -19.07 -4.84
N VAL A 246 -7.36 -18.02 -4.05
CA VAL A 246 -6.83 -16.68 -4.32
C VAL A 246 -5.30 -16.67 -4.34
N THR A 247 -4.67 -17.29 -3.34
CA THR A 247 -3.21 -17.39 -3.26
C THR A 247 -2.62 -18.17 -4.43
N ASN A 248 -3.27 -19.27 -4.86
CA ASN A 248 -2.86 -20.02 -6.04
C ASN A 248 -2.84 -19.16 -7.30
N ALA A 249 -3.89 -18.35 -7.52
CA ALA A 249 -3.95 -17.42 -8.66
C ALA A 249 -2.80 -16.41 -8.62
N LEU A 250 -2.49 -15.85 -7.44
CA LEU A 250 -1.40 -14.90 -7.24
C LEU A 250 -0.02 -15.55 -7.52
N VAL A 251 0.21 -16.76 -7.02
CA VAL A 251 1.46 -17.50 -7.27
C VAL A 251 1.63 -17.80 -8.76
N LYS A 252 0.56 -18.25 -9.43
CA LYS A 252 0.59 -18.47 -10.89
C LYS A 252 0.92 -17.19 -11.66
N ALA A 253 0.33 -16.06 -11.25
CA ALA A 253 0.62 -14.76 -11.84
C ALA A 253 2.07 -14.34 -11.62
N GLN A 254 2.59 -14.54 -10.41
CA GLN A 254 3.99 -14.23 -10.08
C GLN A 254 4.96 -15.04 -10.93
N LEU A 255 4.76 -16.35 -11.01
CA LEU A 255 5.61 -17.23 -11.82
C LEU A 255 5.54 -16.86 -13.32
N TRP A 256 4.34 -16.62 -13.83
CA TRP A 256 4.18 -16.19 -15.23
C TRP A 256 4.90 -14.86 -15.49
N THR A 257 4.83 -13.90 -14.57
CA THR A 257 5.48 -12.59 -14.71
C THR A 257 7.00 -12.69 -14.80
N LEU A 258 7.61 -13.64 -14.10
CA LEU A 258 9.07 -13.84 -14.14
C LEU A 258 9.55 -14.18 -15.56
N ASP A 259 8.76 -14.95 -16.30
CA ASP A 259 9.07 -15.39 -17.66
C ASP A 259 8.57 -14.41 -18.74
N HIS A 260 7.61 -13.52 -18.43
CA HIS A 260 6.88 -12.67 -19.37
C HIS A 260 6.91 -11.18 -18.96
N ARG A 261 8.07 -10.66 -18.59
CA ARG A 261 8.21 -9.31 -17.99
C ARG A 261 7.71 -8.20 -18.93
N VAL A 262 7.99 -8.28 -20.22
CA VAL A 262 7.56 -7.27 -21.21
C VAL A 262 6.04 -7.30 -21.38
N GLU A 263 5.45 -8.48 -21.47
CA GLU A 263 3.99 -8.64 -21.55
C GLU A 263 3.31 -8.13 -20.28
N ALA A 264 3.86 -8.46 -19.10
CA ALA A 264 3.35 -7.97 -17.83
C ALA A 264 3.39 -6.43 -17.77
N ALA A 265 4.50 -5.81 -18.17
CA ALA A 265 4.61 -4.36 -18.23
C ALA A 265 3.56 -3.73 -19.17
N THR A 266 3.33 -4.34 -20.33
CA THR A 266 2.29 -3.91 -21.29
C THR A 266 0.89 -4.02 -20.69
N LEU A 267 0.58 -5.15 -20.02
CA LEU A 267 -0.72 -5.34 -19.35
C LEU A 267 -0.99 -4.28 -18.28
N LEU A 268 0.03 -3.87 -17.55
CA LEU A 268 -0.10 -2.92 -16.45
C LEU A 268 -0.19 -1.47 -16.93
N SER A 269 0.44 -1.14 -18.06
CA SER A 269 0.51 0.22 -18.59
C SER A 269 -0.87 0.75 -18.99
N ASN A 270 -0.95 2.05 -19.28
CA ASN A 270 -2.16 2.69 -19.79
C ASN A 270 -2.54 2.21 -21.20
N ALA A 271 -1.62 1.58 -21.93
CA ALA A 271 -1.87 0.93 -23.22
C ALA A 271 -2.51 -0.46 -23.08
N GLY A 272 -2.42 -1.09 -21.90
CA GLY A 272 -3.05 -2.37 -21.62
C GLY A 272 -4.57 -2.27 -21.47
N GLU A 273 -5.28 -3.36 -21.74
CA GLU A 273 -6.74 -3.40 -21.64
C GLU A 273 -7.26 -3.03 -20.24
N GLY A 274 -6.55 -3.42 -19.19
CA GLY A 274 -6.94 -3.16 -17.79
C GLY A 274 -6.76 -1.72 -17.36
N LYS A 275 -5.87 -0.96 -18.00
CA LYS A 275 -5.50 0.43 -17.65
C LYS A 275 -5.23 0.58 -16.15
N TYR A 276 -4.38 -0.30 -15.62
CA TYR A 276 -4.13 -0.38 -14.18
C TYR A 276 -3.21 0.74 -13.68
N THR A 277 -2.35 1.28 -14.54
CA THR A 277 -1.48 2.40 -14.20
C THR A 277 -1.67 3.56 -15.19
N PRO A 278 -1.48 4.81 -14.76
CA PRO A 278 -1.58 5.97 -15.64
C PRO A 278 -0.31 6.19 -16.50
N HIS A 279 0.67 5.30 -16.41
CA HIS A 279 1.99 5.42 -17.06
C HIS A 279 2.19 4.43 -18.19
#